data_98619e304c5436605259d3c4c6d2af9f
#
_entry.id   98619e304c5436605259d3c4c6d2af9f
#
_cell.length_a   1.000
_cell.length_b   1.000
_cell.length_c   1.000
_cell.angle_alpha   90.00
_cell.angle_beta   90.00
_cell.angle_gamma   90.00
#
_symmetry.space_group_name_H-M   'P 1'
#
loop_
_entity.id
_entity.type
_entity.pdbx_description
1 polymer ?
#
loop_
_entity_poly.entity_id
_entity_poly.type
_entity_poly.pdbx_seq_one_letter_code
_entity_poly.pdbx_strand_id
1 'polypeptide(L)'
;KFTEGAFRDWGYELAINEFRNDCITERESWILDNLEKNPEISIENNARLIEPGFDKLTNSKRKYICEEIKHVISSISDSHGKDKWKDLVLVDDRIADSIFQQIQTRPQEYSILATLNLNGDYLSDAAAAIVGGLGMAPGANIGDKAAIFEATHGTAPKHAGLNKINPGSVILSGVMMLEYFGWNEAANLITEGLSKSIKNQKVTYDLARLMTPAVEPLSCSQFAD
;
A
#
# COMPACT_ATOMS: atom_id res chain seq x y z
N LYS A 1 -9.99 -24.52 4.41
CA LYS A 1 -10.65 -23.20 4.45
C LYS A 1 -9.88 -22.35 5.45
N PHE A 2 -9.03 -21.49 4.97
CA PHE A 2 -8.43 -20.45 5.83
C PHE A 2 -9.51 -19.44 6.16
N THR A 3 -9.70 -19.13 7.42
CA THR A 3 -10.55 -18.02 7.85
C THR A 3 -9.82 -16.71 7.56
N GLU A 4 -10.54 -15.63 7.36
CA GLU A 4 -9.96 -14.29 7.12
C GLU A 4 -8.92 -13.91 8.20
N GLY A 5 -9.17 -14.28 9.46
CA GLY A 5 -8.21 -14.11 10.56
C GLY A 5 -6.92 -14.90 10.39
N ALA A 6 -7.01 -16.17 9.97
CA ALA A 6 -5.82 -17.01 9.77
C ALA A 6 -4.94 -16.49 8.63
N PHE A 7 -5.53 -15.87 7.60
CA PHE A 7 -4.77 -15.26 6.50
C PHE A 7 -4.08 -13.96 6.92
N ARG A 8 -4.76 -13.16 7.72
CA ARG A 8 -4.18 -11.95 8.32
C ARG A 8 -2.98 -12.32 9.19
N ASP A 9 -3.16 -13.28 10.10
CA ASP A 9 -2.11 -13.71 11.02
C ASP A 9 -0.92 -14.32 10.26
N TRP A 10 -1.18 -15.12 9.20
CA TRP A 10 -0.12 -15.68 8.35
C TRP A 10 0.66 -14.60 7.59
N GLY A 11 -0.02 -13.65 6.96
CA GLY A 11 0.64 -12.55 6.25
C GLY A 11 1.45 -11.65 7.18
N TYR A 12 0.96 -11.43 8.37
CA TYR A 12 1.62 -10.67 9.41
C TYR A 12 2.85 -11.41 9.94
N GLU A 13 2.73 -12.72 10.24
CA GLU A 13 3.84 -13.58 10.64
C GLU A 13 4.91 -13.69 9.54
N LEU A 14 4.51 -13.82 8.27
CA LEU A 14 5.45 -13.88 7.16
C LEU A 14 6.25 -12.58 7.06
N ALA A 15 5.59 -11.43 7.06
CA ALA A 15 6.25 -10.12 7.00
C ALA A 15 7.20 -9.91 8.18
N ILE A 16 6.77 -10.25 9.40
CA ILE A 16 7.59 -10.13 10.60
C ILE A 16 8.77 -11.10 10.57
N ASN A 17 8.58 -12.36 10.17
CA ASN A 17 9.62 -13.37 10.21
C ASN A 17 10.67 -13.20 9.10
N GLU A 18 10.25 -12.84 7.88
CA GLU A 18 11.18 -12.65 6.76
C GLU A 18 11.85 -11.27 6.74
N PHE A 19 11.14 -10.23 7.20
CA PHE A 19 11.63 -8.85 7.20
C PHE A 19 11.81 -8.27 8.60
N ARG A 20 11.96 -9.13 9.62
CA ARG A 20 12.02 -8.73 11.04
C ARG A 20 13.05 -7.63 11.32
N ASN A 21 14.16 -7.63 10.61
CA ASN A 21 15.22 -6.64 10.79
C ASN A 21 14.90 -5.27 10.19
N ASP A 22 13.93 -5.22 9.27
CA ASP A 22 13.59 -4.04 8.49
C ASP A 22 12.18 -3.51 8.79
N CYS A 23 11.39 -4.26 9.59
CA CYS A 23 9.99 -3.95 9.86
C CYS A 23 9.68 -3.83 11.35
N ILE A 24 8.70 -3.00 11.67
CA ILE A 24 8.10 -2.87 13.00
C ILE A 24 6.57 -2.77 12.86
N THR A 25 5.82 -3.39 13.77
CA THR A 25 4.37 -3.27 13.81
C THR A 25 3.93 -1.96 14.48
N GLU A 26 2.72 -1.47 14.17
CA GLU A 26 2.16 -0.30 14.85
C GLU A 26 2.12 -0.50 16.37
N ARG A 27 1.75 -1.70 16.82
CA ARG A 27 1.73 -2.03 18.25
C ARG A 27 3.11 -1.97 18.89
N GLU A 28 4.13 -2.56 18.25
CA GLU A 28 5.51 -2.52 18.72
C GLU A 28 6.06 -1.10 18.76
N SER A 29 5.85 -0.32 17.70
CA SER A 29 6.23 1.08 17.62
C SER A 29 5.61 1.89 18.75
N TRP A 30 4.31 1.68 19.01
CA TRP A 30 3.60 2.35 20.10
C TRP A 30 4.12 1.96 21.49
N ILE A 31 4.44 0.66 21.70
CA ILE A 31 5.06 0.17 22.94
C ILE A 31 6.40 0.89 23.17
N LEU A 32 7.26 0.93 22.15
CA LEU A 32 8.60 1.53 22.26
C LEU A 32 8.52 3.04 22.48
N ASP A 33 7.63 3.74 21.79
CA ASP A 33 7.40 5.18 21.98
C ASP A 33 6.93 5.50 23.41
N ASN A 34 6.06 4.67 23.99
CA ASN A 34 5.62 4.84 25.37
C ASN A 34 6.74 4.54 26.39
N LEU A 35 7.58 3.53 26.13
CA LEU A 35 8.73 3.24 26.96
C LEU A 35 9.77 4.36 26.92
N GLU A 36 9.98 4.97 25.76
CA GLU A 36 10.88 6.11 25.60
C GLU A 36 10.39 7.34 26.38
N LYS A 37 9.10 7.66 26.26
CA LYS A 37 8.49 8.77 26.96
C LYS A 37 8.43 8.61 28.49
N ASN A 38 8.42 7.37 28.96
CA ASN A 38 8.25 7.01 30.36
C ASN A 38 9.25 5.95 30.81
N PRO A 39 10.57 6.21 30.77
CA PRO A 39 11.61 5.21 30.98
C PRO A 39 11.64 4.64 32.41
N GLU A 40 11.09 5.37 33.40
CA GLU A 40 11.05 4.93 34.80
C GLU A 40 9.81 4.09 35.14
N ILE A 41 8.86 3.93 34.20
CA ILE A 41 7.63 3.20 34.42
C ILE A 41 7.87 1.70 34.26
N SER A 42 7.41 0.90 35.24
CA SER A 42 7.50 -0.55 35.18
C SER A 42 6.74 -1.15 33.99
N ILE A 43 7.12 -2.36 33.55
CA ILE A 43 6.44 -3.09 32.46
C ILE A 43 4.93 -3.19 32.69
N GLU A 44 4.47 -3.42 33.93
CA GLU A 44 3.04 -3.46 34.25
C GLU A 44 2.35 -2.12 34.06
N ASN A 45 3.00 -1.01 34.39
CA ASN A 45 2.43 0.32 34.16
C ASN A 45 2.34 0.62 32.66
N ASN A 46 3.33 0.22 31.86
CA ASN A 46 3.24 0.28 30.41
C ASN A 46 2.11 -0.60 29.86
N ALA A 47 1.94 -1.82 30.41
CA ALA A 47 0.83 -2.69 30.06
C ALA A 47 -0.54 -2.06 30.34
N ARG A 48 -0.69 -1.29 31.41
CA ARG A 48 -1.93 -0.52 31.70
C ARG A 48 -2.18 0.60 30.72
N LEU A 49 -1.13 1.22 30.18
CA LEU A 49 -1.26 2.24 29.12
C LEU A 49 -1.69 1.63 27.78
N ILE A 50 -1.12 0.46 27.44
CA ILE A 50 -1.37 -0.26 26.20
C ILE A 50 -2.77 -0.89 26.19
N GLU A 51 -3.21 -1.44 27.32
CA GLU A 51 -4.49 -2.14 27.46
C GLU A 51 -5.36 -1.46 28.52
N PRO A 52 -6.28 -0.58 28.13
CA PRO A 52 -7.18 0.10 29.06
C PRO A 52 -8.14 -0.87 29.74
N GLY A 53 -7.81 -1.51 30.73
CA GLY A 53 -8.56 -2.57 31.44
C GLY A 53 -7.66 -3.70 31.87
N PHE A 54 -6.34 -3.50 31.72
CA PHE A 54 -5.32 -4.48 32.11
C PHE A 54 -5.57 -5.09 33.48
N ASP A 55 -5.94 -4.29 34.49
CA ASP A 55 -6.21 -4.75 35.84
C ASP A 55 -7.46 -5.64 35.98
N LYS A 56 -8.36 -5.61 34.97
CA LYS A 56 -9.56 -6.46 34.89
C LYS A 56 -9.31 -7.77 34.15
N LEU A 57 -8.15 -7.92 33.52
CA LEU A 57 -7.79 -9.15 32.81
C LEU A 57 -7.41 -10.27 33.79
N THR A 58 -7.55 -11.51 33.31
CA THR A 58 -7.05 -12.68 34.02
C THR A 58 -5.53 -12.63 34.17
N ASN A 59 -5.00 -13.29 35.21
CA ASN A 59 -3.55 -13.34 35.42
C ASN A 59 -2.78 -13.88 34.23
N SER A 60 -3.34 -14.83 33.49
CA SER A 60 -2.71 -15.40 32.28
C SER A 60 -2.61 -14.34 31.16
N LYS A 61 -3.66 -13.56 30.92
CA LYS A 61 -3.65 -12.50 29.93
C LYS A 61 -2.71 -11.36 30.30
N ARG A 62 -2.68 -10.95 31.58
CA ARG A 62 -1.73 -9.95 32.09
C ARG A 62 -0.30 -10.39 31.88
N LYS A 63 0.01 -11.64 32.25
CA LYS A 63 1.34 -12.22 32.05
C LYS A 63 1.74 -12.22 30.57
N TYR A 64 0.83 -12.62 29.68
CA TYR A 64 1.06 -12.63 28.25
C TYR A 64 1.42 -11.23 27.71
N ILE A 65 0.65 -10.20 28.06
CA ILE A 65 0.93 -8.81 27.63
C ILE A 65 2.29 -8.34 28.14
N CYS A 66 2.62 -8.61 29.40
CA CYS A 66 3.92 -8.23 29.96
C CYS A 66 5.10 -8.96 29.28
N GLU A 67 4.95 -10.23 28.94
CA GLU A 67 5.97 -10.99 28.19
C GLU A 67 6.10 -10.48 26.74
N GLU A 68 5.00 -10.11 26.09
CA GLU A 68 5.04 -9.49 24.76
C GLU A 68 5.82 -8.17 24.78
N ILE A 69 5.57 -7.29 25.75
CA ILE A 69 6.32 -6.05 25.92
C ILE A 69 7.82 -6.33 26.11
N LYS A 70 8.18 -7.27 26.97
CA LYS A 70 9.58 -7.68 27.17
C LYS A 70 10.21 -8.21 25.88
N HIS A 71 9.46 -9.03 25.14
CA HIS A 71 9.92 -9.59 23.87
C HIS A 71 10.19 -8.50 22.84
N VAL A 72 9.28 -7.53 22.69
CA VAL A 72 9.46 -6.37 21.81
C VAL A 72 10.72 -5.60 22.17
N ILE A 73 10.88 -5.24 23.46
CA ILE A 73 12.06 -4.50 23.93
C ILE A 73 13.35 -5.25 23.61
N SER A 74 13.42 -6.54 23.94
CA SER A 74 14.60 -7.38 23.72
C SER A 74 14.89 -7.52 22.23
N SER A 75 13.88 -7.91 21.44
CA SER A 75 14.01 -8.14 19.99
C SER A 75 14.53 -6.91 19.23
N ILE A 76 14.00 -5.73 19.54
CA ILE A 76 14.43 -4.49 18.85
C ILE A 76 15.76 -3.98 19.39
N SER A 77 15.97 -4.05 20.71
CA SER A 77 17.23 -3.58 21.33
C SER A 77 18.44 -4.43 20.90
N ASP A 78 18.25 -5.75 20.80
CA ASP A 78 19.31 -6.69 20.43
C ASP A 78 19.68 -6.58 18.96
N SER A 79 18.71 -6.38 18.07
CA SER A 79 18.95 -6.34 16.62
C SER A 79 19.34 -4.95 16.09
N HIS A 80 18.83 -3.88 16.69
CA HIS A 80 18.91 -2.55 16.05
C HIS A 80 19.46 -1.43 16.95
N GLY A 81 19.66 -1.66 18.25
CA GLY A 81 20.03 -0.62 19.21
C GLY A 81 18.86 0.34 19.51
N LYS A 82 19.05 1.22 20.51
CA LYS A 82 17.95 1.95 21.17
C LYS A 82 17.07 2.81 20.26
N ASP A 83 17.58 3.36 19.16
CA ASP A 83 16.85 4.33 18.33
C ASP A 83 16.54 3.83 16.91
N LYS A 84 17.12 2.71 16.48
CA LYS A 84 16.96 2.23 15.09
C LYS A 84 15.55 1.76 14.73
N TRP A 85 14.71 1.46 15.71
CA TRP A 85 13.31 1.09 15.45
C TRP A 85 12.52 2.22 14.75
N LYS A 86 12.94 3.47 14.89
CA LYS A 86 12.30 4.64 14.25
C LYS A 86 12.51 4.67 12.73
N ASP A 87 13.53 4.00 12.25
CA ASP A 87 13.87 3.91 10.82
C ASP A 87 13.29 2.65 10.16
N LEU A 88 12.60 1.79 10.92
CA LEU A 88 12.01 0.56 10.40
C LEU A 88 10.72 0.84 9.63
N VAL A 89 10.40 -0.02 8.67
CA VAL A 89 9.12 0.02 7.94
C VAL A 89 7.98 -0.34 8.89
N LEU A 90 7.03 0.58 9.06
CA LEU A 90 5.83 0.34 9.85
C LEU A 90 4.89 -0.60 9.11
N VAL A 91 4.60 -1.74 9.71
CA VAL A 91 3.63 -2.73 9.21
C VAL A 91 2.42 -2.76 10.13
N ASP A 92 1.24 -2.60 9.54
CA ASP A 92 -0.02 -2.56 10.28
C ASP A 92 -1.12 -3.30 9.53
N ASP A 93 -2.12 -3.82 10.26
CA ASP A 93 -3.28 -4.46 9.68
C ASP A 93 -4.51 -3.55 9.71
N ARG A 94 -5.30 -3.61 8.65
CA ARG A 94 -6.56 -2.87 8.53
C ARG A 94 -7.70 -3.80 8.14
N ILE A 95 -8.86 -3.59 8.76
CA ILE A 95 -10.09 -4.29 8.37
C ILE A 95 -10.51 -3.79 6.98
N ALA A 96 -10.92 -4.71 6.11
CA ALA A 96 -11.16 -4.44 4.69
C ALA A 96 -12.14 -3.29 4.44
N ASP A 97 -13.25 -3.22 5.17
CA ASP A 97 -14.24 -2.14 5.03
C ASP A 97 -13.67 -0.78 5.48
N SER A 98 -12.85 -0.78 6.53
CA SER A 98 -12.19 0.41 7.04
C SER A 98 -11.18 0.96 6.04
N ILE A 99 -10.35 0.10 5.39
CA ILE A 99 -9.37 0.55 4.41
C ILE A 99 -10.02 1.18 3.17
N PHE A 100 -11.19 0.71 2.73
CA PHE A 100 -11.95 1.33 1.63
C PHE A 100 -12.28 2.80 1.89
N GLN A 101 -12.62 3.14 3.12
CA GLN A 101 -12.88 4.52 3.52
C GLN A 101 -11.58 5.31 3.67
N GLN A 102 -10.54 4.69 4.27
CA GLN A 102 -9.29 5.36 4.61
C GLN A 102 -8.48 5.75 3.37
N ILE A 103 -8.39 4.92 2.33
CA ILE A 103 -7.69 5.28 1.09
C ILE A 103 -8.32 6.46 0.35
N GLN A 104 -9.59 6.76 0.60
CA GLN A 104 -10.27 7.90 0.01
C GLN A 104 -10.08 9.19 0.80
N THR A 105 -9.99 9.10 2.12
CA THR A 105 -9.96 10.26 3.02
C THR A 105 -8.56 10.67 3.46
N ARG A 106 -7.61 9.73 3.49
CA ARG A 106 -6.23 9.94 3.95
C ARG A 106 -5.23 8.98 3.28
N PRO A 107 -5.19 8.96 1.93
CA PRO A 107 -4.31 8.05 1.18
C PRO A 107 -2.83 8.23 1.51
N GLN A 108 -2.43 9.40 1.96
CA GLN A 108 -1.04 9.72 2.31
C GLN A 108 -0.49 8.93 3.52
N GLU A 109 -1.35 8.28 4.28
CA GLU A 109 -0.94 7.41 5.40
C GLU A 109 -0.41 6.05 4.92
N TYR A 110 -0.64 5.69 3.65
CA TYR A 110 -0.35 4.37 3.09
C TYR A 110 0.67 4.46 1.97
N SER A 111 1.80 3.78 2.14
CA SER A 111 2.81 3.64 1.09
C SER A 111 2.58 2.39 0.25
N ILE A 112 2.26 1.27 0.91
CA ILE A 112 2.02 -0.04 0.30
C ILE A 112 0.82 -0.68 0.98
N LEU A 113 -0.06 -1.29 0.18
CA LEU A 113 -1.17 -2.11 0.67
C LEU A 113 -0.96 -3.55 0.19
N ALA A 114 -0.72 -4.46 1.15
CA ALA A 114 -0.66 -5.90 0.88
C ALA A 114 -2.01 -6.54 1.18
N THR A 115 -2.60 -7.24 0.23
CA THR A 115 -3.94 -7.79 0.36
C THR A 115 -4.09 -9.08 -0.42
N LEU A 116 -5.14 -9.85 -0.12
CA LEU A 116 -5.55 -10.99 -0.92
C LEU A 116 -6.13 -10.53 -2.26
N ASN A 117 -6.06 -11.41 -3.26
CA ASN A 117 -6.48 -11.16 -4.64
C ASN A 117 -7.83 -10.42 -4.72
N LEU A 118 -8.91 -10.96 -4.21
CA LEU A 118 -10.24 -10.37 -4.34
C LEU A 118 -10.37 -8.98 -3.69
N ASN A 119 -9.84 -8.81 -2.49
CA ASN A 119 -9.84 -7.51 -1.82
C ASN A 119 -8.93 -6.53 -2.55
N GLY A 120 -7.82 -7.01 -3.10
CA GLY A 120 -6.90 -6.23 -3.92
C GLY A 120 -7.56 -5.70 -5.19
N ASP A 121 -8.31 -6.55 -5.90
CA ASP A 121 -9.05 -6.15 -7.10
C ASP A 121 -10.05 -5.03 -6.80
N TYR A 122 -10.82 -5.15 -5.72
CA TYR A 122 -11.75 -4.09 -5.32
C TYR A 122 -11.05 -2.80 -4.88
N LEU A 123 -9.98 -2.92 -4.10
CA LEU A 123 -9.24 -1.75 -3.61
C LEU A 123 -8.51 -1.02 -4.74
N SER A 124 -7.89 -1.75 -5.66
CA SER A 124 -7.18 -1.16 -6.80
C SER A 124 -8.13 -0.44 -7.76
N ASP A 125 -9.31 -1.00 -8.02
CA ASP A 125 -10.32 -0.34 -8.85
C ASP A 125 -10.87 0.93 -8.17
N ALA A 126 -11.11 0.87 -6.85
CA ALA A 126 -11.53 2.04 -6.09
C ALA A 126 -10.46 3.13 -6.06
N ALA A 127 -9.19 2.76 -5.89
CA ALA A 127 -8.07 3.69 -5.94
C ALA A 127 -7.88 4.28 -7.35
N ALA A 128 -8.00 3.46 -8.40
CA ALA A 128 -7.96 3.91 -9.79
C ALA A 128 -9.05 4.96 -10.09
N ALA A 129 -10.26 4.77 -9.55
CA ALA A 129 -11.35 5.74 -9.71
C ALA A 129 -11.00 7.13 -9.13
N ILE A 130 -10.24 7.17 -8.03
CA ILE A 130 -9.83 8.43 -7.39
C ILE A 130 -8.83 9.21 -8.27
N VAL A 131 -7.92 8.51 -8.97
CA VAL A 131 -6.88 9.12 -9.81
C VAL A 131 -7.29 9.37 -11.27
N GLY A 132 -8.53 9.08 -11.63
CA GLY A 132 -9.06 9.39 -12.98
C GLY A 132 -9.66 8.20 -13.72
N GLY A 133 -9.61 7.00 -13.18
CA GLY A 133 -10.22 5.79 -13.72
C GLY A 133 -9.19 4.71 -14.10
N LEU A 134 -9.72 3.56 -14.49
CA LEU A 134 -8.93 2.36 -14.83
C LEU A 134 -7.94 2.58 -16.00
N GLY A 135 -8.20 3.55 -16.87
CA GLY A 135 -7.30 3.93 -17.96
C GLY A 135 -5.94 4.48 -17.49
N MET A 136 -5.78 4.75 -16.20
CA MET A 136 -4.53 5.23 -15.59
C MET A 136 -3.89 4.21 -14.63
N ALA A 137 -4.50 3.05 -14.42
CA ALA A 137 -4.02 2.06 -13.46
C ALA A 137 -3.10 1.03 -14.15
N PRO A 138 -1.79 0.99 -13.84
CA PRO A 138 -0.90 -0.04 -14.34
C PRO A 138 -1.07 -1.36 -13.58
N GLY A 139 -0.66 -2.48 -14.19
CA GLY A 139 -0.66 -3.79 -13.58
C GLY A 139 0.60 -4.59 -13.87
N ALA A 140 0.98 -5.43 -12.93
CA ALA A 140 2.05 -6.38 -13.08
C ALA A 140 1.78 -7.66 -12.27
N ASN A 141 2.14 -8.80 -12.83
CA ASN A 141 2.17 -10.09 -12.16
C ASN A 141 3.64 -10.55 -12.13
N ILE A 142 4.26 -10.49 -10.95
CA ILE A 142 5.68 -10.74 -10.77
C ILE A 142 5.85 -12.06 -10.00
N GLY A 143 6.54 -13.01 -10.62
CA GLY A 143 6.88 -14.30 -10.01
C GLY A 143 8.40 -14.52 -10.02
N ASP A 144 8.84 -15.63 -9.44
CA ASP A 144 10.27 -15.94 -9.26
C ASP A 144 11.07 -16.05 -10.57
N LYS A 145 10.42 -16.42 -11.67
CA LYS A 145 11.09 -16.73 -12.96
C LYS A 145 10.62 -15.89 -14.13
N ALA A 146 9.48 -15.20 -13.97
CA ALA A 146 8.88 -14.42 -15.03
C ALA A 146 8.01 -13.31 -14.46
N ALA A 147 7.87 -12.21 -15.20
CA ALA A 147 6.95 -11.15 -14.91
C ALA A 147 6.12 -10.81 -16.14
N ILE A 148 4.85 -10.44 -15.93
CA ILE A 148 3.92 -9.99 -16.97
C ILE A 148 3.45 -8.60 -16.56
N PHE A 149 3.52 -7.66 -17.50
CA PHE A 149 3.07 -6.29 -17.32
C PHE A 149 1.89 -6.02 -18.25
N GLU A 150 0.75 -5.69 -17.69
CA GLU A 150 -0.50 -5.56 -18.45
C GLU A 150 -1.39 -4.46 -17.87
N ALA A 151 -2.33 -3.96 -18.66
CA ALA A 151 -3.36 -3.08 -18.15
C ALA A 151 -4.25 -3.82 -17.14
N THR A 152 -4.64 -3.16 -16.06
CA THR A 152 -5.53 -3.76 -15.04
C THR A 152 -6.97 -3.93 -15.53
N HIS A 153 -7.39 -3.16 -16.54
CA HIS A 153 -8.74 -3.22 -17.10
C HIS A 153 -8.90 -4.35 -18.14
N GLY A 154 -10.14 -4.79 -18.34
CA GLY A 154 -10.49 -5.79 -19.37
C GLY A 154 -10.44 -5.22 -20.80
N THR A 155 -10.84 -6.05 -21.76
CA THR A 155 -10.75 -5.78 -23.20
C THR A 155 -11.69 -4.68 -23.74
N ALA A 156 -12.66 -4.23 -22.95
CA ALA A 156 -13.63 -3.19 -23.30
C ALA A 156 -14.24 -3.31 -24.74
N PRO A 157 -14.91 -4.43 -25.07
CA PRO A 157 -15.31 -4.76 -26.42
C PRO A 157 -16.21 -3.72 -27.09
N LYS A 158 -16.96 -2.94 -26.30
CA LYS A 158 -17.80 -1.83 -26.79
C LYS A 158 -17.00 -0.68 -27.42
N HIS A 159 -15.71 -0.60 -27.15
CA HIS A 159 -14.81 0.44 -27.65
C HIS A 159 -13.84 -0.08 -28.71
N ALA A 160 -13.90 -1.37 -29.05
CA ALA A 160 -13.02 -1.96 -30.03
C ALA A 160 -13.13 -1.23 -31.40
N GLY A 161 -11.99 -0.87 -31.97
CA GLY A 161 -11.91 -0.17 -33.26
C GLY A 161 -12.26 1.32 -33.25
N LEU A 162 -12.70 1.90 -32.11
CA LEU A 162 -13.11 3.30 -32.02
C LEU A 162 -11.94 4.29 -31.81
N ASN A 163 -10.73 3.80 -31.58
CA ASN A 163 -9.55 4.63 -31.29
C ASN A 163 -9.79 5.67 -30.16
N LYS A 164 -10.52 5.27 -29.11
CA LYS A 164 -11.05 6.19 -28.09
C LYS A 164 -10.51 5.96 -26.68
N ILE A 165 -10.11 4.71 -26.37
CA ILE A 165 -9.70 4.33 -25.00
C ILE A 165 -8.40 5.01 -24.62
N ASN A 166 -8.28 5.37 -23.34
CA ASN A 166 -7.05 5.88 -22.75
C ASN A 166 -5.97 4.78 -22.73
N PRO A 167 -4.82 4.95 -23.39
CA PRO A 167 -3.74 3.98 -23.36
C PRO A 167 -2.84 4.09 -22.14
N GLY A 168 -3.13 5.01 -21.22
CA GLY A 168 -2.29 5.33 -20.05
C GLY A 168 -1.99 4.12 -19.17
N SER A 169 -2.97 3.23 -18.97
CA SER A 169 -2.76 2.01 -18.19
C SER A 169 -1.67 1.10 -18.79
N VAL A 170 -1.72 0.84 -20.11
CA VAL A 170 -0.70 0.04 -20.82
C VAL A 170 0.65 0.77 -20.83
N ILE A 171 0.66 2.08 -21.05
CA ILE A 171 1.89 2.90 -21.03
C ILE A 171 2.55 2.82 -19.65
N LEU A 172 1.78 3.00 -18.57
CA LEU A 172 2.29 2.91 -17.20
C LEU A 172 2.71 1.49 -16.81
N SER A 173 2.04 0.46 -17.33
CA SER A 173 2.52 -0.93 -17.17
C SER A 173 3.87 -1.14 -17.86
N GLY A 174 4.09 -0.48 -19.02
CA GLY A 174 5.39 -0.42 -19.68
C GLY A 174 6.44 0.32 -18.84
N VAL A 175 6.06 1.39 -18.13
CA VAL A 175 6.95 2.08 -17.18
C VAL A 175 7.36 1.12 -16.06
N MET A 176 6.43 0.39 -15.43
CA MET A 176 6.75 -0.62 -14.40
C MET A 176 7.71 -1.69 -14.95
N MET A 177 7.55 -2.10 -16.20
CA MET A 177 8.45 -3.06 -16.84
C MET A 177 9.88 -2.49 -16.99
N LEU A 178 10.00 -1.23 -17.39
CA LEU A 178 11.30 -0.57 -17.50
C LEU A 178 11.99 -0.42 -16.13
N GLU A 179 11.24 -0.05 -15.11
CA GLU A 179 11.72 0.01 -13.72
C GLU A 179 12.17 -1.37 -13.22
N TYR A 180 11.41 -2.43 -13.53
CA TYR A 180 11.78 -3.80 -13.20
C TYR A 180 13.11 -4.23 -13.83
N PHE A 181 13.42 -3.74 -15.03
CA PHE A 181 14.72 -3.95 -15.67
C PHE A 181 15.83 -2.99 -15.19
N GLY A 182 15.52 -2.05 -14.31
CA GLY A 182 16.46 -1.01 -13.87
C GLY A 182 16.69 0.12 -14.88
N TRP A 183 15.84 0.23 -15.90
CA TRP A 183 15.91 1.29 -16.94
C TRP A 183 15.17 2.55 -16.50
N ASN A 184 15.52 3.04 -15.33
CA ASN A 184 14.82 4.13 -14.64
C ASN A 184 14.79 5.44 -15.45
N GLU A 185 15.82 5.74 -16.23
CA GLU A 185 15.86 6.96 -17.06
C GLU A 185 14.76 6.92 -18.12
N ALA A 186 14.58 5.79 -18.80
CA ALA A 186 13.53 5.62 -19.81
C ALA A 186 12.13 5.66 -19.15
N ALA A 187 11.96 5.01 -18.00
CA ALA A 187 10.73 5.04 -17.21
C ALA A 187 10.33 6.47 -16.84
N ASN A 188 11.29 7.26 -16.34
CA ASN A 188 11.09 8.65 -15.96
C ASN A 188 10.70 9.54 -17.16
N LEU A 189 11.32 9.38 -18.32
CA LEU A 189 10.98 10.13 -19.51
C LEU A 189 9.53 9.92 -19.96
N ILE A 190 9.05 8.67 -19.93
CA ILE A 190 7.65 8.34 -20.25
C ILE A 190 6.70 8.97 -19.23
N THR A 191 7.00 8.83 -17.95
CA THR A 191 6.18 9.40 -16.86
C THR A 191 6.11 10.91 -16.93
N GLU A 192 7.22 11.58 -17.25
CA GLU A 192 7.23 13.02 -17.47
C GLU A 192 6.43 13.44 -18.70
N GLY A 193 6.53 12.69 -19.81
CA GLY A 193 5.75 12.91 -21.01
C GLY A 193 4.26 12.86 -20.72
N LEU A 194 3.81 11.78 -20.06
CA LEU A 194 2.42 11.61 -19.65
C LEU A 194 1.94 12.74 -18.72
N SER A 195 2.75 13.10 -17.71
CA SER A 195 2.44 14.21 -16.81
C SER A 195 2.30 15.55 -17.56
N LYS A 196 3.18 15.83 -18.50
CA LYS A 196 3.12 17.05 -19.34
C LYS A 196 1.88 17.06 -20.22
N SER A 197 1.51 15.92 -20.83
CA SER A 197 0.30 15.81 -21.65
C SER A 197 -0.95 16.13 -20.82
N ILE A 198 -1.09 15.53 -19.64
CA ILE A 198 -2.22 15.78 -18.74
C ILE A 198 -2.25 17.24 -18.26
N LYS A 199 -1.11 17.81 -17.85
CA LYS A 199 -1.02 19.22 -17.44
C LYS A 199 -1.40 20.20 -18.54
N ASN A 200 -1.09 19.85 -19.78
CA ASN A 200 -1.45 20.64 -20.96
C ASN A 200 -2.90 20.37 -21.44
N GLN A 201 -3.68 19.61 -20.67
CA GLN A 201 -5.06 19.26 -20.97
C GLN A 201 -5.23 18.47 -22.29
N LYS A 202 -4.16 17.81 -22.75
CA LYS A 202 -4.15 16.92 -23.90
C LYS A 202 -4.42 15.51 -23.41
N VAL A 203 -5.69 15.12 -23.36
CA VAL A 203 -6.15 13.89 -22.67
C VAL A 203 -7.25 13.18 -23.45
N THR A 204 -7.46 11.92 -23.16
CA THR A 204 -8.56 11.11 -23.68
C THR A 204 -9.90 11.46 -23.00
N TYR A 205 -10.99 10.94 -23.53
CA TYR A 205 -12.36 11.29 -23.13
C TYR A 205 -12.67 11.06 -21.63
N ASP A 206 -12.05 10.07 -21.03
CA ASP A 206 -12.24 9.69 -19.61
C ASP A 206 -11.68 10.75 -18.67
N LEU A 207 -10.52 11.31 -18.98
CA LEU A 207 -9.92 12.42 -18.22
C LEU A 207 -10.54 13.77 -18.63
N ALA A 208 -10.82 13.98 -19.92
CA ALA A 208 -11.40 15.23 -20.41
C ALA A 208 -12.72 15.59 -19.71
N ARG A 209 -13.57 14.60 -19.43
CA ARG A 209 -14.84 14.80 -18.71
C ARG A 209 -14.68 15.26 -17.27
N LEU A 210 -13.51 15.08 -16.67
CA LEU A 210 -13.20 15.48 -15.29
C LEU A 210 -12.56 16.87 -15.22
N MET A 211 -12.22 17.47 -16.36
CA MET A 211 -11.56 18.76 -16.42
C MET A 211 -12.54 19.93 -16.42
N THR A 212 -12.13 21.01 -15.78
CA THR A 212 -12.87 22.28 -15.79
C THR A 212 -11.90 23.42 -16.13
N PRO A 213 -12.11 24.17 -17.23
CA PRO A 213 -13.20 24.02 -18.23
C PRO A 213 -13.10 22.71 -19.00
N ALA A 214 -14.23 22.29 -19.62
CA ALA A 214 -14.27 21.11 -20.48
C ALA A 214 -13.30 21.26 -21.67
N VAL A 215 -12.61 20.17 -22.00
CA VAL A 215 -11.63 20.12 -23.10
C VAL A 215 -12.04 19.09 -24.13
N GLU A 216 -11.64 19.32 -25.39
CA GLU A 216 -11.84 18.36 -26.45
C GLU A 216 -10.94 17.13 -26.24
N PRO A 217 -11.49 15.92 -26.22
CA PRO A 217 -10.71 14.72 -25.99
C PRO A 217 -9.87 14.32 -27.20
N LEU A 218 -8.65 13.87 -26.96
CA LEU A 218 -7.82 13.20 -27.95
C LEU A 218 -8.28 11.76 -28.20
N SER A 219 -8.00 11.24 -29.39
CA SER A 219 -8.09 9.82 -29.66
C SER A 219 -6.97 9.03 -28.92
N CYS A 220 -7.10 7.71 -28.84
CA CYS A 220 -6.10 6.84 -28.25
C CYS A 220 -4.71 7.05 -28.87
N SER A 221 -4.63 7.03 -30.21
CA SER A 221 -3.36 7.22 -30.94
C SER A 221 -2.76 8.61 -30.74
N GLN A 222 -3.60 9.67 -30.80
CA GLN A 222 -3.13 11.05 -30.57
C GLN A 222 -2.62 11.30 -29.14
N PHE A 223 -3.13 10.55 -28.17
CA PHE A 223 -2.65 10.67 -26.80
C PHE A 223 -1.35 9.91 -26.56
N ALA A 224 -1.14 8.82 -27.33
CA ALA A 224 0.07 8.03 -27.28
C ALA A 224 1.28 8.68 -28.00
N ASP A 225 1.01 9.54 -29.02
CA ASP A 225 2.00 10.31 -29.77
C ASP A 225 2.49 11.55 -28.99
#